data_8d96a1e71c68d8993ef130e3d3f9775d
#
_entry.id   8d96a1e71c68d8993ef130e3d3f9775d
#
_cell.length_a   1.000
_cell.length_b   1.000
_cell.length_c   1.000
_cell.angle_alpha   90.00
_cell.angle_beta   90.00
_cell.angle_gamma   90.00
#
_symmetry.space_group_name_H-M   'P 1'
#
loop_
_entity.id
_entity.type
_entity.pdbx_description
1 polymer ?
#
loop_
_entity_poly.entity_id
_entity_poly.type
_entity_poly.pdbx_seq_one_letter_code
_entity_poly.pdbx_strand_id
1 'polypeptide(L)'
;MKEFRVAIVGLGKAAMSIHIPALRKIPAARIVGAYDPMCRHPEFPSFPSVDDLLSTAPDIVVIATPPGTHLTIAQAALRAGAHVFCEKPLANSIEEADAIAAAAAAAGKLVCINSEFPFMPTHLAAAREIGSERFGRLLFVEARQTFLVTDDTEAGWRGHDPQRTFKEFGTHVIDLCKTFFGERPQAMTARMPRPFGGRSPDYLNLVRLEFSGDRVAQITLDRLTKGRHRYLDMRLIGEKATIETSIGGSAELSVGIRPQGRKPYADLNLHPGGVARIYNGEGYSTLAKAPLDLFPDATARLFRAFLQAIEEGREPPNGIVEARDTLDLIYRAYAEAEGRHS
;
A
#
# COMPACT_ATOMS: atom_id res chain seq x y z
N MET A 1 8.92 15.58 -21.95
CA MET A 1 7.93 14.63 -21.42
C MET A 1 6.55 15.10 -21.85
N LYS A 2 5.72 14.21 -22.32
CA LYS A 2 4.31 14.48 -22.63
C LYS A 2 3.61 14.95 -21.33
N GLU A 3 2.77 15.97 -21.41
CA GLU A 3 1.88 16.35 -20.30
C GLU A 3 0.64 15.43 -20.33
N PHE A 4 0.28 14.85 -19.17
CA PHE A 4 -0.90 14.02 -19.01
C PHE A 4 -1.98 14.82 -18.29
N ARG A 5 -3.18 14.79 -18.84
CA ARG A 5 -4.38 15.40 -18.27
C ARG A 5 -4.99 14.43 -17.27
N VAL A 6 -5.03 14.81 -15.98
CA VAL A 6 -5.47 13.95 -14.89
C VAL A 6 -6.80 14.45 -14.33
N ALA A 7 -7.83 13.62 -14.35
CA ALA A 7 -9.09 13.87 -13.64
C ALA A 7 -9.13 13.11 -12.31
N ILE A 8 -9.78 13.66 -11.29
CA ILE A 8 -9.90 13.03 -9.98
C ILE A 8 -11.37 12.77 -9.65
N VAL A 9 -11.72 11.54 -9.32
CA VAL A 9 -13.04 11.15 -8.82
C VAL A 9 -12.93 10.77 -7.35
N GLY A 10 -13.62 11.53 -6.49
CA GLY A 10 -13.52 11.47 -5.04
C GLY A 10 -12.53 12.48 -4.48
N LEU A 11 -13.01 13.37 -3.59
CA LEU A 11 -12.21 14.38 -2.87
C LEU A 11 -12.19 14.10 -1.37
N GLY A 12 -12.22 12.83 -1.00
CA GLY A 12 -12.09 12.38 0.38
C GLY A 12 -10.67 12.48 0.92
N LYS A 13 -10.44 11.89 2.10
CA LYS A 13 -9.15 11.95 2.81
C LYS A 13 -7.97 11.48 1.94
N ALA A 14 -8.11 10.38 1.20
CA ALA A 14 -7.03 9.86 0.34
C ALA A 14 -6.66 10.86 -0.77
N ALA A 15 -7.65 11.42 -1.46
CA ALA A 15 -7.41 12.43 -2.49
C ALA A 15 -6.68 13.65 -1.92
N MET A 16 -7.17 14.20 -0.79
CA MET A 16 -6.65 15.43 -0.20
C MET A 16 -5.27 15.26 0.44
N SER A 17 -5.00 14.12 1.12
CA SER A 17 -3.76 13.91 1.85
C SER A 17 -2.68 13.13 1.09
N ILE A 18 -3.04 12.41 0.01
CA ILE A 18 -2.11 11.54 -0.72
C ILE A 18 -2.05 11.92 -2.21
N HIS A 19 -3.16 11.78 -2.96
CA HIS A 19 -3.13 11.90 -4.42
C HIS A 19 -2.81 13.31 -4.92
N ILE A 20 -3.51 14.34 -4.42
CA ILE A 20 -3.27 15.72 -4.85
C ILE A 20 -1.84 16.17 -4.49
N PRO A 21 -1.34 15.96 -3.26
CA PRO A 21 0.06 16.23 -2.93
C PRO A 21 1.06 15.42 -3.76
N ALA A 22 0.76 14.16 -4.12
CA ALA A 22 1.59 13.34 -4.98
C ALA A 22 1.66 13.89 -6.41
N LEU A 23 0.51 14.22 -7.01
CA LEU A 23 0.42 14.75 -8.36
C LEU A 23 1.14 16.10 -8.50
N ARG A 24 1.08 16.96 -7.47
CA ARG A 24 1.83 18.22 -7.43
C ARG A 24 3.35 18.06 -7.51
N LYS A 25 3.87 16.87 -7.17
CA LYS A 25 5.30 16.51 -7.30
C LYS A 25 5.68 16.01 -8.70
N ILE A 26 4.73 15.95 -9.63
CA ILE A 26 4.90 15.36 -10.96
C ILE A 26 4.56 16.41 -12.03
N PRO A 27 5.55 17.14 -12.58
CA PRO A 27 5.29 18.19 -13.57
C PRO A 27 4.56 17.72 -14.83
N ALA A 28 4.70 16.43 -15.18
CA ALA A 28 4.01 15.82 -16.32
C ALA A 28 2.53 15.50 -16.05
N ALA A 29 2.02 15.64 -14.82
CA ALA A 29 0.64 15.33 -14.46
C ALA A 29 -0.12 16.63 -14.13
N ARG A 30 -1.00 17.06 -15.03
CA ARG A 30 -1.83 18.25 -14.85
C ARG A 30 -3.24 17.87 -14.43
N ILE A 31 -3.68 18.28 -13.23
CA ILE A 31 -5.05 18.10 -12.79
C ILE A 31 -5.96 19.02 -13.60
N VAL A 32 -6.90 18.44 -14.36
CA VAL A 32 -7.84 19.18 -15.24
C VAL A 32 -9.21 19.38 -14.60
N GLY A 33 -9.52 18.65 -13.52
CA GLY A 33 -10.74 18.82 -12.76
C GLY A 33 -11.01 17.63 -11.84
N ALA A 34 -12.07 17.76 -11.04
CA ALA A 34 -12.51 16.73 -10.12
C ALA A 34 -14.01 16.62 -10.03
N TYR A 35 -14.46 15.44 -9.62
CA TYR A 35 -15.85 15.18 -9.20
C TYR A 35 -15.89 14.59 -7.79
N ASP A 36 -16.73 15.14 -6.95
CA ASP A 36 -17.16 14.58 -5.68
C ASP A 36 -18.58 15.09 -5.37
N PRO A 37 -19.51 14.25 -4.92
CA PRO A 37 -20.88 14.70 -4.67
C PRO A 37 -21.00 15.70 -3.52
N MET A 38 -20.06 15.68 -2.55
CA MET A 38 -20.13 16.48 -1.33
C MET A 38 -19.07 17.57 -1.24
N CYS A 39 -17.94 17.40 -1.93
CA CYS A 39 -16.77 18.24 -1.78
C CYS A 39 -16.41 18.99 -3.06
N ARG A 40 -15.73 20.13 -2.90
CA ARG A 40 -15.13 20.90 -4.01
C ARG A 40 -13.70 21.25 -3.64
N HIS A 41 -12.82 21.33 -4.64
CA HIS A 41 -11.45 21.79 -4.44
C HIS A 41 -11.29 23.22 -4.97
N PRO A 42 -10.64 24.13 -4.25
CA PRO A 42 -10.56 25.54 -4.67
C PRO A 42 -9.66 25.79 -5.89
N GLU A 43 -8.69 24.92 -6.17
CA GLU A 43 -7.63 25.18 -7.16
C GLU A 43 -7.92 24.62 -8.56
N PHE A 44 -8.92 23.73 -8.71
CA PHE A 44 -9.24 23.14 -10.03
C PHE A 44 -10.75 22.98 -10.21
N PRO A 45 -11.22 22.92 -11.48
CA PRO A 45 -12.64 22.84 -11.79
C PRO A 45 -13.32 21.65 -11.14
N SER A 46 -14.52 21.89 -10.60
CA SER A 46 -15.41 20.85 -10.09
C SER A 46 -16.53 20.61 -11.09
N PHE A 47 -16.82 19.34 -11.34
CA PHE A 47 -17.85 18.91 -12.30
C PHE A 47 -19.08 18.37 -11.57
N PRO A 48 -20.29 18.45 -12.16
CA PRO A 48 -21.52 17.99 -11.52
C PRO A 48 -21.69 16.47 -11.55
N SER A 49 -21.02 15.78 -12.48
CA SER A 49 -21.05 14.32 -12.61
C SER A 49 -19.72 13.75 -13.08
N VAL A 50 -19.55 12.43 -13.00
CA VAL A 50 -18.41 11.70 -13.57
C VAL A 50 -18.40 11.87 -15.10
N ASP A 51 -19.56 11.80 -15.75
CA ASP A 51 -19.66 11.91 -17.22
C ASP A 51 -19.24 13.30 -17.71
N ASP A 52 -19.65 14.37 -17.02
CA ASP A 52 -19.20 15.73 -17.32
C ASP A 52 -17.67 15.88 -17.16
N LEU A 53 -17.12 15.28 -16.11
CA LEU A 53 -15.67 15.27 -15.91
C LEU A 53 -14.95 14.51 -17.03
N LEU A 54 -15.46 13.35 -17.44
CA LEU A 54 -14.92 12.55 -18.53
C LEU A 54 -15.04 13.22 -19.90
N SER A 55 -16.04 14.09 -20.11
CA SER A 55 -16.18 14.90 -21.34
C SER A 55 -15.00 15.83 -21.58
N THR A 56 -14.20 16.13 -20.55
CA THR A 56 -12.94 16.87 -20.68
C THR A 56 -11.82 16.09 -21.38
N ALA A 57 -12.06 14.81 -21.74
CA ALA A 57 -11.09 13.89 -22.33
C ALA A 57 -9.76 13.80 -21.53
N PRO A 58 -9.80 13.37 -20.27
CA PRO A 58 -8.58 13.16 -19.50
C PRO A 58 -7.79 11.96 -20.04
N ASP A 59 -6.46 12.02 -19.96
CA ASP A 59 -5.59 10.87 -20.26
C ASP A 59 -5.67 9.81 -19.14
N ILE A 60 -5.84 10.27 -17.89
CA ILE A 60 -5.85 9.42 -16.69
C ILE A 60 -6.97 9.87 -15.76
N VAL A 61 -7.68 8.89 -15.18
CA VAL A 61 -8.63 9.11 -14.10
C VAL A 61 -8.07 8.51 -12.81
N VAL A 62 -7.90 9.35 -11.79
CA VAL A 62 -7.60 8.91 -10.41
C VAL A 62 -8.92 8.64 -9.70
N ILE A 63 -9.09 7.41 -9.21
CA ILE A 63 -10.28 6.98 -8.46
C ILE A 63 -9.90 6.89 -6.98
N ALA A 64 -10.38 7.84 -6.18
CA ALA A 64 -10.11 7.96 -4.74
C ALA A 64 -11.40 7.90 -3.91
N THR A 65 -12.33 7.07 -4.34
CA THR A 65 -13.66 6.85 -3.74
C THR A 65 -13.68 5.57 -2.89
N PRO A 66 -14.77 5.27 -2.17
CA PRO A 66 -14.95 3.97 -1.53
C PRO A 66 -14.96 2.80 -2.54
N PRO A 67 -14.45 1.60 -2.15
CA PRO A 67 -14.28 0.46 -3.07
C PRO A 67 -15.55 0.03 -3.83
N GLY A 68 -16.74 0.20 -3.23
CA GLY A 68 -18.01 -0.16 -3.87
C GLY A 68 -18.36 0.65 -5.14
N THR A 69 -17.60 1.69 -5.44
CA THR A 69 -17.81 2.51 -6.64
C THR A 69 -16.72 2.32 -7.70
N HIS A 70 -15.63 1.60 -7.36
CA HIS A 70 -14.47 1.46 -8.24
C HIS A 70 -14.82 0.85 -9.59
N LEU A 71 -15.61 -0.24 -9.63
CA LEU A 71 -16.02 -0.91 -10.86
C LEU A 71 -16.72 0.06 -11.82
N THR A 72 -17.76 0.76 -11.35
CA THR A 72 -18.57 1.64 -12.18
C THR A 72 -17.74 2.79 -12.75
N ILE A 73 -16.93 3.43 -11.90
CA ILE A 73 -16.11 4.58 -12.29
C ILE A 73 -14.97 4.14 -13.22
N ALA A 74 -14.30 3.03 -12.92
CA ALA A 74 -13.24 2.49 -13.76
C ALA A 74 -13.75 2.14 -15.17
N GLN A 75 -14.91 1.46 -15.25
CA GLN A 75 -15.53 1.15 -16.54
C GLN A 75 -15.89 2.41 -17.33
N ALA A 76 -16.43 3.43 -16.68
CA ALA A 76 -16.74 4.71 -17.35
C ALA A 76 -15.49 5.39 -17.88
N ALA A 77 -14.41 5.48 -17.06
CA ALA A 77 -13.13 6.05 -17.45
C ALA A 77 -12.49 5.31 -18.63
N LEU A 78 -12.46 3.97 -18.57
CA LEU A 78 -11.91 3.12 -19.62
C LEU A 78 -12.68 3.26 -20.94
N ARG A 79 -14.02 3.27 -20.90
CA ARG A 79 -14.85 3.53 -22.09
C ARG A 79 -14.64 4.92 -22.67
N ALA A 80 -14.33 5.92 -21.85
CA ALA A 80 -13.99 7.27 -22.29
C ALA A 80 -12.55 7.37 -22.84
N GLY A 81 -11.79 6.26 -22.87
CA GLY A 81 -10.43 6.20 -23.39
C GLY A 81 -9.35 6.65 -22.44
N ALA A 82 -9.65 6.79 -21.14
CA ALA A 82 -8.67 7.15 -20.11
C ALA A 82 -8.01 5.90 -19.49
N HIS A 83 -6.76 6.02 -19.09
CA HIS A 83 -6.12 5.08 -18.17
C HIS A 83 -6.64 5.30 -16.75
N VAL A 84 -6.53 4.29 -15.88
CA VAL A 84 -7.07 4.35 -14.52
C VAL A 84 -5.96 4.20 -13.49
N PHE A 85 -5.92 5.11 -12.51
CA PHE A 85 -5.14 4.99 -11.29
C PHE A 85 -6.09 4.93 -10.11
N CYS A 86 -6.23 3.76 -9.47
CA CYS A 86 -7.31 3.50 -8.52
C CYS A 86 -6.79 3.25 -7.12
N GLU A 87 -7.53 3.71 -6.10
CA GLU A 87 -7.27 3.33 -4.70
C GLU A 87 -7.46 1.83 -4.47
N LYS A 88 -6.76 1.34 -3.46
CA LYS A 88 -6.91 -0.03 -2.96
C LYS A 88 -8.09 -0.13 -1.97
N PRO A 89 -8.67 -1.34 -1.81
CA PRO A 89 -8.51 -2.50 -2.69
C PRO A 89 -9.12 -2.23 -4.09
N LEU A 90 -8.64 -2.96 -5.10
CA LEU A 90 -9.11 -2.80 -6.48
C LEU A 90 -10.64 -2.87 -6.60
N ALA A 91 -11.26 -3.80 -5.90
CA ALA A 91 -12.69 -4.10 -5.97
C ALA A 91 -13.17 -4.79 -4.68
N ASN A 92 -14.48 -5.00 -4.56
CA ASN A 92 -15.08 -5.74 -3.45
C ASN A 92 -15.22 -7.25 -3.70
N SER A 93 -14.99 -7.71 -4.93
CA SER A 93 -14.99 -9.14 -5.26
C SER A 93 -14.02 -9.43 -6.42
N ILE A 94 -13.77 -10.72 -6.64
CA ILE A 94 -12.95 -11.17 -7.76
C ILE A 94 -13.66 -10.91 -9.09
N GLU A 95 -14.97 -11.10 -9.13
CA GLU A 95 -15.80 -10.85 -10.32
C GLU A 95 -15.77 -9.37 -10.74
N GLU A 96 -15.79 -8.45 -9.76
CA GLU A 96 -15.63 -7.01 -10.03
C GLU A 96 -14.22 -6.71 -10.57
N ALA A 97 -13.19 -7.32 -10.00
CA ALA A 97 -11.82 -7.16 -10.47
C ALA A 97 -11.64 -7.70 -11.91
N ASP A 98 -12.23 -8.87 -12.21
CA ASP A 98 -12.22 -9.47 -13.55
C ASP A 98 -13.00 -8.60 -14.55
N ALA A 99 -14.10 -7.97 -14.12
CA ALA A 99 -14.86 -7.04 -14.96
C ALA A 99 -14.07 -5.75 -15.28
N ILE A 100 -13.29 -5.23 -14.33
CA ILE A 100 -12.38 -4.10 -14.57
C ILE A 100 -11.26 -4.51 -15.55
N ALA A 101 -10.70 -5.72 -15.37
CA ALA A 101 -9.64 -6.25 -16.24
C ALA A 101 -10.15 -6.40 -17.70
N ALA A 102 -11.35 -6.96 -17.87
CA ALA A 102 -11.98 -7.11 -19.18
C ALA A 102 -12.23 -5.74 -19.86
N ALA A 103 -12.70 -4.76 -19.09
CA ALA A 103 -12.92 -3.40 -19.59
C ALA A 103 -11.61 -2.72 -20.00
N ALA A 104 -10.52 -2.89 -19.22
CA ALA A 104 -9.21 -2.36 -19.52
C ALA A 104 -8.64 -2.96 -20.83
N ALA A 105 -8.74 -4.27 -20.97
CA ALA A 105 -8.31 -4.99 -22.18
C ALA A 105 -9.10 -4.53 -23.42
N ALA A 106 -10.43 -4.44 -23.30
CA ALA A 106 -11.30 -3.99 -24.40
C ALA A 106 -11.00 -2.55 -24.84
N ALA A 107 -10.63 -1.67 -23.90
CA ALA A 107 -10.28 -0.29 -24.18
C ALA A 107 -8.82 -0.10 -24.61
N GLY A 108 -7.96 -1.11 -24.51
CA GLY A 108 -6.51 -0.99 -24.72
C GLY A 108 -5.86 0.01 -23.74
N LYS A 109 -6.37 0.05 -22.49
CA LYS A 109 -5.92 0.99 -21.45
C LYS A 109 -5.36 0.26 -20.24
N LEU A 110 -4.47 0.94 -19.53
CA LEU A 110 -3.81 0.40 -18.35
C LEU A 110 -4.56 0.81 -17.08
N VAL A 111 -4.55 -0.09 -16.11
CA VAL A 111 -5.04 0.15 -14.75
C VAL A 111 -3.90 -0.08 -13.77
N CYS A 112 -3.65 0.88 -12.88
CA CYS A 112 -2.66 0.80 -11.81
C CYS A 112 -3.36 1.03 -10.48
N ILE A 113 -3.04 0.21 -9.48
CA ILE A 113 -3.63 0.33 -8.14
C ILE A 113 -2.66 0.99 -7.20
N ASN A 114 -3.16 1.96 -6.40
CA ASN A 114 -2.34 2.69 -5.44
C ASN A 114 -1.99 1.82 -4.22
N SER A 115 -1.22 0.76 -4.45
CA SER A 115 -0.54 -0.01 -3.41
C SER A 115 0.89 0.53 -3.27
N GLU A 116 1.02 1.68 -2.62
CA GLU A 116 2.23 2.52 -2.63
C GLU A 116 3.35 2.02 -1.70
N PHE A 117 3.08 1.07 -0.79
CA PHE A 117 4.07 0.63 0.22
C PHE A 117 5.38 0.11 -0.37
N PRO A 118 5.41 -0.68 -1.45
CA PRO A 118 6.66 -1.09 -2.08
C PRO A 118 7.51 0.08 -2.59
N PHE A 119 6.89 1.24 -2.84
CA PHE A 119 7.55 2.45 -3.35
C PHE A 119 8.04 3.41 -2.25
N MET A 120 7.84 3.06 -0.98
CA MET A 120 8.39 3.81 0.14
C MET A 120 9.92 3.69 0.18
N PRO A 121 10.66 4.77 0.47
CA PRO A 121 12.13 4.74 0.46
C PRO A 121 12.74 3.63 1.31
N THR A 122 12.12 3.33 2.46
CA THR A 122 12.56 2.26 3.38
C THR A 122 12.40 0.87 2.76
N HIS A 123 11.29 0.60 2.10
CA HIS A 123 11.03 -0.69 1.46
C HIS A 123 11.81 -0.86 0.15
N LEU A 124 11.97 0.22 -0.63
CA LEU A 124 12.83 0.21 -1.83
C LEU A 124 14.29 -0.08 -1.46
N ALA A 125 14.78 0.52 -0.36
CA ALA A 125 16.14 0.26 0.11
C ALA A 125 16.29 -1.19 0.60
N ALA A 126 15.32 -1.73 1.31
CA ALA A 126 15.30 -3.13 1.74
C ALA A 126 15.28 -4.09 0.54
N ALA A 127 14.41 -3.84 -0.45
CA ALA A 127 14.29 -4.67 -1.64
C ALA A 127 15.60 -4.74 -2.46
N ARG A 128 16.36 -3.63 -2.52
CA ARG A 128 17.67 -3.57 -3.22
C ARG A 128 18.75 -4.41 -2.52
N GLU A 129 18.64 -4.62 -1.22
CA GLU A 129 19.59 -5.41 -0.45
C GLU A 129 19.34 -6.92 -0.55
N ILE A 130 18.10 -7.33 -0.82
CA ILE A 130 17.76 -8.74 -0.97
C ILE A 130 18.55 -9.32 -2.16
N GLY A 131 19.28 -10.42 -1.91
CA GLY A 131 20.16 -11.05 -2.89
C GLY A 131 21.55 -10.39 -3.00
N SER A 132 21.82 -9.28 -2.29
CA SER A 132 23.17 -8.70 -2.25
C SER A 132 24.16 -9.61 -1.54
N GLU A 133 25.47 -9.40 -1.78
CA GLU A 133 26.53 -10.18 -1.14
C GLU A 133 26.48 -10.11 0.39
N ARG A 134 26.10 -8.97 0.96
CA ARG A 134 26.03 -8.78 2.43
C ARG A 134 24.75 -9.30 3.07
N PHE A 135 23.63 -9.47 2.31
CA PHE A 135 22.36 -9.95 2.84
C PHE A 135 22.11 -11.43 2.52
N GLY A 136 22.51 -11.87 1.33
CA GLY A 136 22.24 -13.21 0.85
C GLY A 136 20.79 -13.41 0.41
N ARG A 137 20.33 -14.66 0.39
CA ARG A 137 18.95 -15.02 0.06
C ARG A 137 18.02 -14.66 1.22
N LEU A 138 16.85 -14.12 0.93
CA LEU A 138 15.78 -13.90 1.91
C LEU A 138 15.21 -15.26 2.36
N LEU A 139 15.12 -15.49 3.66
CA LEU A 139 14.64 -16.73 4.26
C LEU A 139 13.26 -16.58 4.90
N PHE A 140 13.08 -15.48 5.65
CA PHE A 140 11.88 -15.25 6.44
C PHE A 140 11.54 -13.77 6.51
N VAL A 141 10.23 -13.46 6.48
CA VAL A 141 9.69 -12.13 6.73
C VAL A 141 8.73 -12.17 7.91
N GLU A 142 8.96 -11.33 8.89
CA GLU A 142 7.98 -11.01 9.93
C GLU A 142 7.43 -9.61 9.67
N ALA A 143 6.10 -9.49 9.57
CA ALA A 143 5.42 -8.23 9.38
C ALA A 143 4.40 -8.02 10.48
N ARG A 144 4.50 -6.90 11.20
CA ARG A 144 3.54 -6.50 12.22
C ARG A 144 3.02 -5.11 11.92
N GLN A 145 1.69 -5.03 11.73
CA GLN A 145 1.00 -3.77 11.53
C GLN A 145 0.01 -3.55 12.69
N THR A 146 0.13 -2.40 13.35
CA THR A 146 -0.72 -2.07 14.49
C THR A 146 -1.45 -0.76 14.26
N PHE A 147 -2.72 -0.70 14.71
CA PHE A 147 -3.56 0.49 14.60
C PHE A 147 -4.34 0.70 15.90
N LEU A 148 -4.59 1.97 16.23
CA LEU A 148 -5.58 2.30 17.24
C LEU A 148 -6.98 2.34 16.61
N VAL A 149 -7.91 1.62 17.21
CA VAL A 149 -9.33 1.78 16.92
C VAL A 149 -9.83 3.04 17.64
N THR A 150 -10.37 3.98 16.87
CA THR A 150 -11.03 5.19 17.35
C THR A 150 -12.37 5.33 16.65
N ASP A 151 -13.28 6.15 17.18
CA ASP A 151 -14.59 6.40 16.55
C ASP A 151 -14.43 6.89 15.11
N ASP A 152 -13.45 7.75 14.84
CA ASP A 152 -13.16 8.24 13.49
C ASP A 152 -12.72 7.12 12.52
N THR A 153 -11.98 6.13 13.03
CA THR A 153 -11.55 4.99 12.21
C THR A 153 -12.66 3.99 11.94
N GLU A 154 -13.73 4.01 12.74
CA GLU A 154 -14.92 3.15 12.60
C GLU A 154 -16.10 3.86 11.94
N ALA A 155 -15.95 5.12 11.55
CA ALA A 155 -17.03 5.91 10.96
C ALA A 155 -17.36 5.51 9.50
N GLY A 156 -18.62 5.73 9.12
CA GLY A 156 -19.11 5.57 7.76
C GLY A 156 -19.11 4.09 7.31
N TRP A 157 -18.80 3.85 6.03
CA TRP A 157 -18.82 2.52 5.40
C TRP A 157 -17.90 1.52 6.12
N ARG A 158 -16.86 2.02 6.77
CA ARG A 158 -15.88 1.20 7.50
C ARG A 158 -16.47 0.47 8.69
N GLY A 159 -17.40 1.05 9.43
CA GLY A 159 -18.02 0.42 10.61
C GLY A 159 -18.94 -0.75 10.33
N HIS A 160 -19.32 -0.96 9.07
CA HIS A 160 -20.30 -1.97 8.66
C HIS A 160 -19.68 -3.23 8.04
N ASP A 161 -18.38 -3.23 7.73
CA ASP A 161 -17.69 -4.37 7.11
C ASP A 161 -16.98 -5.23 8.17
N PRO A 162 -17.46 -6.46 8.45
CA PRO A 162 -16.82 -7.37 9.42
C PRO A 162 -15.49 -7.95 8.91
N GLN A 163 -15.21 -7.89 7.61
CA GLN A 163 -13.97 -8.35 6.97
C GLN A 163 -13.07 -7.18 6.58
N ARG A 164 -13.00 -6.15 7.43
CA ARG A 164 -12.40 -4.88 7.08
C ARG A 164 -10.89 -4.82 7.23
N THR A 165 -10.36 -5.29 8.36
CA THR A 165 -8.97 -5.01 8.73
C THR A 165 -8.01 -5.66 7.75
N PHE A 166 -8.17 -6.94 7.46
CA PHE A 166 -7.28 -7.61 6.53
C PHE A 166 -7.49 -7.16 5.07
N LYS A 167 -8.74 -6.90 4.68
CA LYS A 167 -9.06 -6.37 3.34
C LYS A 167 -8.46 -4.98 3.10
N GLU A 168 -8.52 -4.08 4.10
CA GLU A 168 -8.02 -2.70 3.95
C GLU A 168 -6.49 -2.61 4.10
N PHE A 169 -5.90 -3.35 5.02
CA PHE A 169 -4.49 -3.21 5.41
C PHE A 169 -3.61 -4.40 4.99
N GLY A 170 -4.18 -5.60 4.92
CA GLY A 170 -3.47 -6.79 4.48
C GLY A 170 -2.98 -6.70 3.04
N THR A 171 -3.71 -5.98 2.18
CA THR A 171 -3.29 -5.67 0.80
C THR A 171 -1.85 -5.17 0.75
N HIS A 172 -1.51 -4.14 1.53
CA HIS A 172 -0.17 -3.56 1.53
C HIS A 172 0.91 -4.54 2.00
N VAL A 173 0.60 -5.35 3.03
CA VAL A 173 1.58 -6.27 3.61
C VAL A 173 1.79 -7.47 2.70
N ILE A 174 0.73 -7.98 2.05
CA ILE A 174 0.86 -9.06 1.05
C ILE A 174 1.68 -8.57 -0.15
N ASP A 175 1.43 -7.36 -0.66
CA ASP A 175 2.20 -6.78 -1.78
C ASP A 175 3.68 -6.62 -1.42
N LEU A 176 3.99 -6.20 -0.18
CA LEU A 176 5.37 -6.14 0.30
C LEU A 176 6.01 -7.53 0.36
N CYS A 177 5.31 -8.54 0.89
CA CYS A 177 5.82 -9.90 0.92
C CYS A 177 6.09 -10.42 -0.51
N LYS A 178 5.15 -10.23 -1.44
CA LYS A 178 5.35 -10.59 -2.87
C LYS A 178 6.55 -9.87 -3.46
N THR A 179 6.70 -8.58 -3.18
CA THR A 179 7.83 -7.76 -3.64
C THR A 179 9.17 -8.27 -3.11
N PHE A 180 9.26 -8.59 -1.80
CA PHE A 180 10.51 -9.03 -1.19
C PHE A 180 10.90 -10.46 -1.57
N PHE A 181 9.94 -11.37 -1.71
CA PHE A 181 10.22 -12.74 -2.17
C PHE A 181 10.36 -12.84 -3.70
N GLY A 182 9.86 -11.85 -4.45
CA GLY A 182 9.88 -11.83 -5.91
C GLY A 182 8.94 -12.84 -6.55
N GLU A 183 7.99 -13.39 -5.79
CA GLU A 183 7.05 -14.41 -6.26
C GLU A 183 5.72 -14.37 -5.49
N ARG A 184 4.70 -15.06 -6.02
CA ARG A 184 3.44 -15.31 -5.32
C ARG A 184 3.60 -16.43 -4.29
N PRO A 185 2.95 -16.34 -3.11
CA PRO A 185 2.94 -17.45 -2.15
C PRO A 185 2.24 -18.69 -2.74
N GLN A 186 2.80 -19.86 -2.47
CA GLN A 186 2.29 -21.18 -2.94
C GLN A 186 1.19 -21.71 -2.04
N ALA A 187 1.29 -21.42 -0.73
CA ALA A 187 0.31 -21.80 0.27
C ALA A 187 0.12 -20.70 1.32
N MET A 188 -0.97 -20.79 2.06
CA MET A 188 -1.22 -19.92 3.20
C MET A 188 -2.01 -20.64 4.27
N THR A 189 -1.85 -20.16 5.51
CA THR A 189 -2.75 -20.43 6.63
C THR A 189 -3.15 -19.11 7.26
N ALA A 190 -4.39 -19.00 7.70
CA ALA A 190 -4.90 -17.79 8.32
C ALA A 190 -5.76 -18.08 9.55
N ARG A 191 -5.64 -17.24 10.56
CA ARG A 191 -6.51 -17.23 11.71
C ARG A 191 -6.92 -15.81 12.08
N MET A 192 -8.21 -15.57 12.18
CA MET A 192 -8.78 -14.25 12.47
C MET A 192 -9.68 -14.33 13.71
N PRO A 193 -9.10 -14.38 14.93
CA PRO A 193 -9.87 -14.46 16.16
C PRO A 193 -10.77 -13.25 16.34
N ARG A 194 -11.96 -13.48 16.91
CA ARG A 194 -12.93 -12.41 17.21
C ARG A 194 -13.14 -12.32 18.73
N PRO A 195 -12.22 -11.68 19.47
CA PRO A 195 -12.23 -11.69 20.95
C PRO A 195 -13.44 -10.97 21.55
N PHE A 196 -14.14 -10.14 20.76
CA PHE A 196 -15.34 -9.41 21.19
C PHE A 196 -16.66 -10.04 20.66
N GLY A 197 -16.60 -11.27 20.17
CA GLY A 197 -17.74 -12.00 19.62
C GLY A 197 -17.83 -12.02 18.10
N GLY A 198 -18.65 -12.93 17.58
CA GLY A 198 -18.68 -13.27 16.14
C GLY A 198 -19.10 -12.15 15.18
N ARG A 199 -19.75 -11.09 15.68
CA ARG A 199 -20.15 -9.92 14.86
C ARG A 199 -19.14 -8.77 14.92
N SER A 200 -18.09 -8.89 15.75
CA SER A 200 -17.05 -7.87 15.79
C SER A 200 -16.24 -7.88 14.49
N PRO A 201 -15.68 -6.73 14.06
CA PRO A 201 -14.69 -6.73 12.99
C PRO A 201 -13.50 -7.64 13.27
N ASP A 202 -12.75 -7.95 12.23
CA ASP A 202 -11.51 -8.75 12.26
C ASP A 202 -10.33 -7.94 12.84
N TYR A 203 -10.40 -7.59 14.13
CA TYR A 203 -9.39 -6.76 14.79
C TYR A 203 -8.01 -7.41 14.93
N LEU A 204 -7.91 -8.72 14.81
CA LEU A 204 -6.66 -9.48 14.89
C LEU A 204 -6.60 -10.47 13.73
N ASN A 205 -5.56 -10.37 12.92
CA ASN A 205 -5.34 -11.24 11.77
C ASN A 205 -3.94 -11.83 11.86
N LEU A 206 -3.86 -13.16 11.88
CA LEU A 206 -2.63 -13.93 11.91
C LEU A 206 -2.58 -14.73 10.61
N VAL A 207 -1.68 -14.36 9.71
CA VAL A 207 -1.57 -14.98 8.39
C VAL A 207 -0.13 -15.40 8.14
N ARG A 208 0.04 -16.64 7.71
CA ARG A 208 1.31 -17.19 7.27
C ARG A 208 1.23 -17.45 5.77
N LEU A 209 2.23 -16.98 5.04
CA LEU A 209 2.40 -17.20 3.61
C LEU A 209 3.63 -18.08 3.40
N GLU A 210 3.52 -19.08 2.54
CA GLU A 210 4.60 -20.00 2.21
C GLU A 210 5.05 -19.78 0.77
N PHE A 211 6.35 -19.67 0.57
CA PHE A 211 7.01 -19.39 -0.71
C PHE A 211 7.92 -20.55 -1.12
N SER A 212 8.42 -20.54 -2.35
CA SER A 212 9.34 -21.55 -2.84
C SER A 212 10.58 -21.68 -1.97
N GLY A 213 11.15 -22.89 -1.89
CA GLY A 213 12.38 -23.15 -1.14
C GLY A 213 12.22 -23.03 0.38
N ASP A 214 11.05 -23.41 0.91
CA ASP A 214 10.73 -23.44 2.35
C ASP A 214 10.90 -22.06 3.03
N ARG A 215 10.55 -20.99 2.30
CA ARG A 215 10.60 -19.62 2.78
C ARG A 215 9.20 -19.15 3.25
N VAL A 216 9.14 -18.34 4.27
CA VAL A 216 7.88 -18.02 4.95
C VAL A 216 7.78 -16.53 5.25
N ALA A 217 6.58 -15.97 5.14
CA ALA A 217 6.21 -14.71 5.76
C ALA A 217 5.16 -14.93 6.85
N GLN A 218 5.38 -14.34 8.03
CA GLN A 218 4.42 -14.28 9.12
C GLN A 218 3.87 -12.86 9.22
N ILE A 219 2.56 -12.70 9.07
CA ILE A 219 1.85 -11.42 9.11
C ILE A 219 0.96 -11.36 10.34
N THR A 220 1.09 -10.29 11.11
CA THR A 220 0.19 -9.95 12.22
C THR A 220 -0.38 -8.56 11.98
N LEU A 221 -1.70 -8.47 11.76
CA LEU A 221 -2.42 -7.21 11.76
C LEU A 221 -3.24 -7.10 13.03
N ASP A 222 -3.05 -6.02 13.78
CA ASP A 222 -3.54 -5.87 15.14
C ASP A 222 -4.13 -4.47 15.33
N ARG A 223 -5.43 -4.43 15.58
CA ARG A 223 -6.18 -3.22 15.96
C ARG A 223 -6.56 -3.21 17.44
N LEU A 224 -5.96 -4.08 18.23
CA LEU A 224 -6.21 -4.21 19.68
C LEU A 224 -5.16 -3.51 20.53
N THR A 225 -3.97 -3.28 19.96
CA THR A 225 -2.84 -2.67 20.65
C THR A 225 -3.18 -1.26 21.13
N LYS A 226 -2.96 -1.02 22.42
CA LYS A 226 -3.04 0.30 23.08
C LYS A 226 -1.62 0.83 23.28
N GLY A 227 -1.42 2.12 23.09
CA GLY A 227 -0.12 2.75 23.35
C GLY A 227 0.59 3.26 22.09
N ARG A 228 1.91 3.02 21.95
CA ARG A 228 2.66 3.52 20.79
C ARG A 228 2.17 2.89 19.50
N HIS A 229 1.73 3.74 18.59
CA HIS A 229 1.29 3.33 17.27
C HIS A 229 2.50 3.31 16.34
N ARG A 230 3.02 2.11 16.05
CA ARG A 230 3.80 1.92 14.83
C ARG A 230 2.86 1.42 13.76
N TYR A 231 2.90 2.07 12.62
CA TYR A 231 1.99 1.74 11.54
C TYR A 231 2.33 0.38 10.92
N LEU A 232 3.61 0.13 10.63
CA LEU A 232 4.11 -1.16 10.16
C LEU A 232 5.58 -1.33 10.54
N ASP A 233 5.91 -2.45 11.15
CA ASP A 233 7.27 -2.91 11.35
C ASP A 233 7.47 -4.22 10.60
N MET A 234 8.58 -4.33 9.86
CA MET A 234 8.96 -5.57 9.17
C MET A 234 10.38 -5.95 9.52
N ARG A 235 10.60 -7.25 9.69
CA ARG A 235 11.91 -7.86 9.83
C ARG A 235 12.11 -8.87 8.70
N LEU A 236 13.15 -8.65 7.90
CA LEU A 236 13.54 -9.50 6.79
C LEU A 236 14.82 -10.23 7.21
N ILE A 237 14.75 -11.55 7.34
CA ILE A 237 15.88 -12.38 7.75
C ILE A 237 16.49 -13.03 6.51
N GLY A 238 17.71 -12.65 6.20
CA GLY A 238 18.53 -13.23 5.14
C GLY A 238 19.55 -14.24 5.68
N GLU A 239 20.29 -14.87 4.78
CA GLU A 239 21.36 -15.85 5.14
C GLU A 239 22.48 -15.20 5.94
N LYS A 240 22.77 -13.91 5.74
CA LYS A 240 23.94 -13.23 6.28
C LYS A 240 23.62 -12.00 7.12
N ALA A 241 22.41 -11.45 6.99
CA ALA A 241 22.02 -10.22 7.66
C ALA A 241 20.51 -10.18 7.91
N THR A 242 20.09 -9.26 8.77
CA THR A 242 18.68 -8.95 9.01
C THR A 242 18.41 -7.49 8.63
N ILE A 243 17.34 -7.25 7.88
CA ILE A 243 16.86 -5.88 7.63
C ILE A 243 15.62 -5.64 8.48
N GLU A 244 15.58 -4.50 9.14
CA GLU A 244 14.38 -3.99 9.81
C GLU A 244 13.89 -2.74 9.09
N THR A 245 12.59 -2.69 8.76
CA THR A 245 11.94 -1.51 8.22
C THR A 245 10.79 -1.09 9.12
N SER A 246 10.56 0.21 9.21
CA SER A 246 9.39 0.75 9.91
C SER A 246 8.70 1.84 9.09
N ILE A 247 7.39 1.93 9.24
CA ILE A 247 6.56 3.06 8.82
C ILE A 247 5.94 3.68 10.08
N GLY A 248 5.94 5.00 10.14
CA GLY A 248 5.49 5.76 11.30
C GLY A 248 6.64 6.43 12.02
N GLY A 249 6.40 7.61 12.57
CA GLY A 249 7.41 8.42 13.21
C GLY A 249 7.94 7.81 14.49
N SER A 250 9.26 7.91 14.72
CA SER A 250 9.90 7.56 15.98
C SER A 250 10.98 8.57 16.35
N ALA A 251 11.17 8.74 17.66
CA ALA A 251 12.28 9.45 18.24
C ALA A 251 13.04 8.49 19.16
N GLU A 252 14.35 8.37 18.97
CA GLU A 252 15.21 7.51 19.76
C GLU A 252 16.21 8.36 20.52
N LEU A 253 16.15 8.31 21.84
CA LEU A 253 17.18 8.93 22.72
C LEU A 253 18.10 7.82 23.21
N SER A 254 19.36 7.88 22.80
CA SER A 254 20.42 6.98 23.29
C SER A 254 21.29 7.72 24.28
N VAL A 255 21.37 7.23 25.52
CA VAL A 255 22.21 7.76 26.57
C VAL A 255 23.17 6.68 27.04
N GLY A 256 24.42 7.00 27.21
CA GLY A 256 25.40 6.02 27.65
C GLY A 256 26.79 6.62 27.94
N ILE A 257 27.74 5.73 28.18
CA ILE A 257 29.15 6.08 28.37
C ILE A 257 29.97 5.38 27.27
N ARG A 258 30.67 6.15 26.45
CA ARG A 258 31.54 5.58 25.41
C ARG A 258 32.70 4.87 26.07
N PRO A 259 32.99 3.58 25.73
CA PRO A 259 34.09 2.81 26.35
C PRO A 259 35.42 3.50 26.16
N GLN A 260 35.66 4.14 25.02
CA GLN A 260 36.88 4.88 24.70
C GLN A 260 36.81 6.28 25.34
N GLY A 261 37.28 6.38 26.58
CA GLY A 261 37.44 7.65 27.27
C GLY A 261 36.40 7.99 28.32
N ARG A 262 35.51 7.09 28.69
CA ARG A 262 34.48 7.25 29.76
C ARG A 262 33.67 8.56 29.69
N LYS A 263 33.42 9.06 28.49
CA LYS A 263 32.61 10.27 28.31
C LYS A 263 31.12 9.91 28.16
N PRO A 264 30.23 10.56 28.93
CA PRO A 264 28.81 10.43 28.73
C PRO A 264 28.43 10.95 27.36
N TYR A 265 27.41 10.35 26.72
CA TYR A 265 26.80 10.85 25.50
C TYR A 265 25.28 10.77 25.58
N ALA A 266 24.64 11.65 24.84
CA ALA A 266 23.20 11.62 24.60
C ALA A 266 22.99 11.95 23.12
N ASP A 267 22.47 11.00 22.36
CA ASP A 267 22.17 11.15 20.93
C ASP A 267 20.66 11.06 20.73
N LEU A 268 20.05 12.09 20.12
CA LEU A 268 18.65 12.10 19.71
C LEU A 268 18.56 11.85 18.20
N ASN A 269 17.94 10.74 17.81
CA ASN A 269 17.66 10.40 16.42
C ASN A 269 16.16 10.52 16.14
N LEU A 270 15.81 11.32 15.16
CA LEU A 270 14.45 11.50 14.69
C LEU A 270 14.24 10.77 13.36
N HIS A 271 13.18 9.98 13.30
CA HIS A 271 12.78 9.23 12.10
C HIS A 271 11.30 9.54 11.79
N PRO A 272 10.98 10.70 11.19
CA PRO A 272 9.61 11.19 11.11
C PRO A 272 8.66 10.31 10.28
N GLY A 273 9.15 9.64 9.25
CA GLY A 273 8.36 8.74 8.40
C GLY A 273 8.67 7.26 8.60
N GLY A 274 9.74 6.94 9.33
CA GLY A 274 10.27 5.60 9.52
C GLY A 274 11.71 5.42 9.04
N VAL A 275 12.24 4.21 9.20
CA VAL A 275 13.65 3.91 8.91
C VAL A 275 13.81 2.47 8.39
N ALA A 276 14.82 2.25 7.54
CA ALA A 276 15.32 0.92 7.19
C ALA A 276 16.77 0.77 7.68
N ARG A 277 17.07 -0.35 8.34
CA ARG A 277 18.41 -0.69 8.86
C ARG A 277 18.76 -2.11 8.48
N ILE A 278 20.06 -2.36 8.24
CA ILE A 278 20.60 -3.69 8.07
C ILE A 278 21.58 -4.00 9.22
N TYR A 279 21.43 -5.17 9.79
CA TYR A 279 22.21 -5.71 10.93
C TYR A 279 23.00 -6.92 10.47
N ASN A 280 24.29 -6.97 10.81
CA ASN A 280 25.21 -8.06 10.45
C ASN A 280 25.81 -8.81 11.67
N GLY A 281 25.25 -8.63 12.86
CA GLY A 281 25.73 -9.22 14.11
C GLY A 281 26.72 -8.33 14.90
N GLU A 282 27.45 -7.44 14.27
CA GLU A 282 28.42 -6.51 14.92
C GLU A 282 27.82 -5.12 15.16
N GLY A 283 26.76 -4.78 14.43
CA GLY A 283 26.07 -3.50 14.50
C GLY A 283 25.04 -3.35 13.42
N TYR A 284 24.70 -2.12 13.11
CA TYR A 284 23.76 -1.82 12.01
C TYR A 284 24.24 -0.65 11.16
N SER A 285 23.79 -0.62 9.92
CA SER A 285 23.84 0.58 9.07
C SER A 285 22.45 0.98 8.61
N THR A 286 22.20 2.29 8.53
CA THR A 286 20.95 2.83 8.02
C THR A 286 20.93 2.78 6.50
N LEU A 287 19.93 2.09 5.94
CA LEU A 287 19.74 1.98 4.50
C LEU A 287 18.96 3.18 3.96
N ALA A 288 17.90 3.58 4.66
CA ALA A 288 17.06 4.72 4.27
C ALA A 288 16.32 5.30 5.47
N LYS A 289 15.99 6.59 5.36
CA LYS A 289 15.03 7.28 6.24
C LYS A 289 13.87 7.78 5.40
N ALA A 290 12.66 7.61 5.90
CA ALA A 290 11.47 8.08 5.22
C ALA A 290 11.14 9.54 5.62
N PRO A 291 10.67 10.36 4.68
CA PRO A 291 10.24 11.73 4.96
C PRO A 291 8.90 11.77 5.71
N LEU A 292 8.50 12.95 6.19
CA LEU A 292 7.19 13.16 6.83
C LEU A 292 6.02 12.92 5.86
N ASP A 293 6.19 13.30 4.60
CA ASP A 293 5.21 13.13 3.52
C ASP A 293 5.36 11.79 2.78
N LEU A 294 5.63 10.73 3.52
CA LEU A 294 5.94 9.39 3.04
C LEU A 294 4.92 8.85 2.02
N PHE A 295 3.62 8.97 2.32
CA PHE A 295 2.55 8.43 1.45
C PHE A 295 2.43 9.20 0.13
N PRO A 296 2.36 10.54 0.09
CA PRO A 296 2.43 11.28 -1.15
C PRO A 296 3.70 11.02 -1.97
N ASP A 297 4.85 10.87 -1.32
CA ASP A 297 6.12 10.60 -2.02
C ASP A 297 6.12 9.21 -2.67
N ALA A 298 5.67 8.18 -1.95
CA ALA A 298 5.55 6.82 -2.47
C ALA A 298 4.53 6.74 -3.62
N THR A 299 3.34 7.36 -3.46
CA THR A 299 2.33 7.46 -4.52
C THR A 299 2.87 8.20 -5.75
N ALA A 300 3.63 9.28 -5.57
CA ALA A 300 4.25 9.99 -6.68
C ALA A 300 5.28 9.12 -7.43
N ARG A 301 6.03 8.27 -6.73
CA ARG A 301 6.96 7.32 -7.36
C ARG A 301 6.20 6.27 -8.18
N LEU A 302 5.17 5.67 -7.60
CA LEU A 302 4.31 4.72 -8.29
C LEU A 302 3.62 5.36 -9.51
N PHE A 303 3.09 6.58 -9.36
CA PHE A 303 2.44 7.28 -10.46
C PHE A 303 3.41 7.59 -11.61
N ARG A 304 4.66 8.00 -11.31
CA ARG A 304 5.70 8.17 -12.35
C ARG A 304 5.99 6.86 -13.09
N ALA A 305 6.08 5.74 -12.37
CA ALA A 305 6.24 4.43 -12.99
C ALA A 305 5.04 4.03 -13.86
N PHE A 306 3.82 4.45 -13.46
CA PHE A 306 2.62 4.29 -14.26
C PHE A 306 2.66 5.14 -15.54
N LEU A 307 3.05 6.42 -15.46
CA LEU A 307 3.24 7.27 -16.65
C LEU A 307 4.24 6.66 -17.63
N GLN A 308 5.36 6.17 -17.11
CA GLN A 308 6.37 5.50 -17.92
C GLN A 308 5.81 4.23 -18.58
N ALA A 309 5.03 3.43 -17.86
CA ALA A 309 4.38 2.23 -18.41
C ALA A 309 3.39 2.58 -19.54
N ILE A 310 2.66 3.70 -19.42
CA ILE A 310 1.78 4.22 -20.49
C ILE A 310 2.59 4.61 -21.73
N GLU A 311 3.70 5.34 -21.56
CA GLU A 311 4.54 5.78 -22.67
C GLU A 311 5.22 4.59 -23.38
N GLU A 312 5.60 3.56 -22.63
CA GLU A 312 6.28 2.36 -23.14
C GLU A 312 5.32 1.26 -23.62
N GLY A 313 4.01 1.38 -23.36
CA GLY A 313 3.01 0.39 -23.74
C GLY A 313 3.19 -0.95 -23.01
N ARG A 314 3.68 -0.94 -21.76
CA ARG A 314 3.88 -2.13 -20.92
C ARG A 314 3.01 -2.12 -19.69
N GLU A 315 2.86 -3.29 -19.06
CA GLU A 315 2.14 -3.38 -17.77
C GLU A 315 2.81 -2.48 -16.71
N PRO A 316 2.00 -1.72 -15.95
CA PRO A 316 2.51 -0.94 -14.83
C PRO A 316 2.82 -1.84 -13.63
N PRO A 317 3.70 -1.41 -12.72
CA PRO A 317 3.76 -2.02 -11.40
C PRO A 317 2.41 -1.85 -10.69
N ASN A 318 2.02 -2.80 -9.88
CA ASN A 318 0.68 -2.89 -9.27
C ASN A 318 -0.45 -2.80 -10.32
N GLY A 319 -0.23 -3.40 -11.48
CA GLY A 319 -1.22 -3.51 -12.54
C GLY A 319 -2.40 -4.39 -12.15
N ILE A 320 -3.36 -4.48 -13.07
CA ILE A 320 -4.64 -5.16 -12.81
C ILE A 320 -4.45 -6.62 -12.40
N VAL A 321 -3.50 -7.34 -13.02
CA VAL A 321 -3.23 -8.75 -12.74
C VAL A 321 -2.67 -8.92 -11.32
N GLU A 322 -1.67 -8.12 -10.95
CA GLU A 322 -1.07 -8.16 -9.60
C GLU A 322 -2.07 -7.79 -8.51
N ALA A 323 -2.90 -6.77 -8.76
CA ALA A 323 -3.90 -6.31 -7.81
C ALA A 323 -5.03 -7.32 -7.60
N ARG A 324 -5.49 -7.96 -8.69
CA ARG A 324 -6.46 -9.04 -8.64
C ARG A 324 -5.92 -10.24 -7.85
N ASP A 325 -4.64 -10.55 -8.06
CA ASP A 325 -3.94 -11.62 -7.38
C ASP A 325 -3.84 -11.37 -5.87
N THR A 326 -3.50 -10.14 -5.47
CA THR A 326 -3.50 -9.73 -4.06
C THR A 326 -4.90 -9.81 -3.45
N LEU A 327 -5.93 -9.41 -4.20
CA LEU A 327 -7.32 -9.51 -3.77
C LEU A 327 -7.75 -10.98 -3.55
N ASP A 328 -7.35 -11.89 -4.44
CA ASP A 328 -7.57 -13.35 -4.31
C ASP A 328 -6.95 -13.88 -3.01
N LEU A 329 -5.70 -13.51 -2.74
CA LEU A 329 -5.02 -13.89 -1.49
C LEU A 329 -5.74 -13.37 -0.24
N ILE A 330 -6.30 -12.17 -0.29
CA ILE A 330 -7.11 -11.62 0.80
C ILE A 330 -8.36 -12.47 1.06
N TYR A 331 -9.11 -12.80 0.03
CA TYR A 331 -10.33 -13.62 0.18
C TYR A 331 -10.04 -15.05 0.60
N ARG A 332 -8.96 -15.64 0.07
CA ARG A 332 -8.48 -16.96 0.51
C ARG A 332 -8.10 -16.97 2.00
N ALA A 333 -7.47 -15.89 2.50
CA ALA A 333 -7.16 -15.79 3.92
C ALA A 333 -8.43 -15.78 4.80
N TYR A 334 -9.49 -15.10 4.37
CA TYR A 334 -10.77 -15.14 5.07
C TYR A 334 -11.41 -16.54 4.99
N ALA A 335 -11.42 -17.17 3.83
CA ALA A 335 -11.95 -18.52 3.66
C ALA A 335 -11.22 -19.54 4.54
N GLU A 336 -9.89 -19.47 4.58
CA GLU A 336 -9.04 -20.30 5.45
C GLU A 336 -9.36 -20.07 6.94
N ALA A 337 -9.47 -18.81 7.38
CA ALA A 337 -9.78 -18.47 8.76
C ALA A 337 -11.19 -18.92 9.21
N GLU A 338 -12.12 -19.08 8.27
CA GLU A 338 -13.47 -19.59 8.52
C GLU A 338 -13.58 -21.11 8.38
N GLY A 339 -12.47 -21.81 8.09
CA GLY A 339 -12.43 -23.26 7.89
C GLY A 339 -13.10 -23.72 6.59
N ARG A 340 -13.30 -22.80 5.64
CA ARG A 340 -13.80 -23.09 4.31
C ARG A 340 -12.61 -23.37 3.39
N HIS A 341 -12.21 -24.63 3.30
CA HIS A 341 -11.21 -25.04 2.34
C HIS A 341 -11.86 -25.08 0.93
N SER A 342 -11.33 -24.31 0.00
CA SER A 342 -11.72 -24.34 -1.41
C SER A 342 -11.04 -25.48 -2.15
#